data_3f92f9b04c21431c922107285a8dff8f
#
_entry.id   3f92f9b04c21431c922107285a8dff8f
#
_cell.length_a   1.000
_cell.length_b   1.000
_cell.length_c   1.000
_cell.angle_alpha   90.00
_cell.angle_beta   90.00
_cell.angle_gamma   90.00
#
_symmetry.space_group_name_H-M   'P 1'
#
loop_
_entity.id
_entity.type
_entity.pdbx_description
1 polymer ?
#
loop_
_entity_poly.entity_id
_entity_poly.type
_entity_poly.pdbx_seq_one_letter_code
_entity_poly.pdbx_strand_id
1 'polypeptide(L)'
;YLGLDEGLASIVWMIFAVWNALNDPLFGYISDRTKSKLGRRIPYIRYGALLYGVIFILSWFLWPLGGSQTALFVQMLVSLFFFDTFYTAIATSLYVLPYTMAESNQARSGIFVWKIFFTLLSLAAPLVLFPLVRPDVGESASRFQTIMIMLGVVTTLVIFFSTFFYKEKYTSDAEEAPGLWESICQCFKNRAFLVYEVISFTVIFVQTILMQG
;
A
#
# COMPACT_ATOMS: atom_id res chain seq x y z
N TYR A 1 -3.66 -7.53 -21.57
CA TYR A 1 -2.64 -8.58 -21.43
C TYR A 1 -3.14 -9.82 -20.71
N LEU A 2 -4.00 -9.65 -19.70
CA LEU A 2 -4.45 -10.73 -18.83
C LEU A 2 -5.85 -11.28 -19.21
N GLY A 3 -6.47 -10.75 -20.26
CA GLY A 3 -7.69 -11.27 -20.87
C GLY A 3 -9.01 -10.88 -20.22
N LEU A 4 -8.99 -10.05 -19.17
CA LEU A 4 -10.23 -9.51 -18.57
C LEU A 4 -10.78 -8.37 -19.44
N ASP A 5 -12.10 -8.39 -19.65
CA ASP A 5 -12.83 -7.31 -20.32
C ASP A 5 -12.68 -5.96 -19.61
N GLU A 6 -12.51 -4.87 -20.38
CA GLU A 6 -12.26 -3.54 -19.82
C GLU A 6 -13.43 -3.02 -18.97
N GLY A 7 -14.67 -3.35 -19.33
CA GLY A 7 -15.85 -2.98 -18.56
C GLY A 7 -15.88 -3.68 -17.21
N LEU A 8 -15.57 -4.99 -17.17
CA LEU A 8 -15.45 -5.74 -15.93
C LEU A 8 -14.29 -5.26 -15.06
N ALA A 9 -13.14 -4.95 -15.67
CA ALA A 9 -12.01 -4.37 -14.95
C ALA A 9 -12.39 -3.03 -14.30
N SER A 10 -13.12 -2.17 -15.00
CA SER A 10 -13.60 -0.89 -14.46
C SER A 10 -14.52 -1.08 -13.25
N ILE A 11 -15.39 -2.09 -13.27
CA ILE A 11 -16.25 -2.43 -12.13
C ILE A 11 -15.41 -2.88 -10.93
N VAL A 12 -14.38 -3.72 -11.15
CA VAL A 12 -13.46 -4.13 -10.08
C VAL A 12 -12.80 -2.91 -9.44
N TRP A 13 -12.31 -1.95 -10.24
CA TRP A 13 -11.70 -0.72 -9.73
C TRP A 13 -12.69 0.15 -8.94
N MET A 14 -13.96 0.23 -9.35
CA MET A 14 -14.99 0.95 -8.60
C MET A 14 -15.25 0.32 -7.22
N ILE A 15 -15.38 -1.02 -7.17
CA ILE A 15 -15.57 -1.75 -5.91
C ILE A 15 -14.33 -1.58 -5.03
N PHE A 16 -13.14 -1.69 -5.61
CA PHE A 16 -11.87 -1.52 -4.93
C PHE A 16 -11.71 -0.12 -4.33
N ALA A 17 -12.13 0.94 -5.03
CA ALA A 17 -12.06 2.31 -4.52
C ALA A 17 -12.84 2.49 -3.21
N VAL A 18 -14.01 1.84 -3.09
CA VAL A 18 -14.79 1.85 -1.84
C VAL A 18 -14.06 1.11 -0.72
N TRP A 19 -13.48 -0.05 -1.03
CA TRP A 19 -12.69 -0.80 -0.07
C TRP A 19 -11.48 -0.01 0.44
N ASN A 20 -10.69 0.55 -0.45
CA ASN A 20 -9.51 1.35 -0.13
C ASN A 20 -9.87 2.52 0.81
N ALA A 21 -10.96 3.23 0.54
CA ALA A 21 -11.42 4.33 1.39
C ALA A 21 -11.77 3.92 2.83
N LEU A 22 -12.20 2.67 3.03
CA LEU A 22 -12.51 2.13 4.35
C LEU A 22 -11.31 1.50 5.04
N ASN A 23 -10.43 0.90 4.27
CA ASN A 23 -9.28 0.12 4.72
C ASN A 23 -8.23 1.01 5.45
N ASP A 24 -7.91 2.17 4.90
CA ASP A 24 -6.89 3.07 5.46
C ASP A 24 -7.23 3.57 6.87
N PRO A 25 -8.43 4.13 7.15
CA PRO A 25 -8.80 4.54 8.51
C PRO A 25 -8.85 3.37 9.49
N LEU A 26 -9.29 2.20 9.01
CA LEU A 26 -9.37 1.00 9.85
C LEU A 26 -8.00 0.56 10.34
N PHE A 27 -7.02 0.45 9.44
CA PHE A 27 -5.66 0.07 9.82
C PHE A 27 -4.94 1.15 10.62
N GLY A 28 -5.16 2.42 10.35
CA GLY A 28 -4.69 3.51 11.20
C GLY A 28 -5.16 3.33 12.64
N TYR A 29 -6.45 3.12 12.83
CA TYR A 29 -7.06 2.91 14.13
C TYR A 29 -6.54 1.65 14.86
N ILE A 30 -6.44 0.52 14.15
CA ILE A 30 -5.96 -0.75 14.71
C ILE A 30 -4.48 -0.63 15.11
N SER A 31 -3.64 -0.06 14.26
CA SER A 31 -2.20 0.06 14.51
C SER A 31 -1.89 0.96 15.69
N ASP A 32 -2.65 2.05 15.89
CA ASP A 32 -2.44 2.98 16.99
C ASP A 32 -2.79 2.39 18.36
N ARG A 33 -3.65 1.37 18.39
CA ARG A 33 -4.07 0.67 19.62
C ARG A 33 -3.27 -0.58 19.94
N THR A 34 -2.43 -1.00 19.04
CA THR A 34 -1.66 -2.23 19.21
C THR A 34 -0.58 -2.06 20.26
N LYS A 35 -0.56 -3.02 21.21
CA LYS A 35 0.45 -3.14 22.25
C LYS A 35 1.30 -4.39 21.99
N SER A 36 2.55 -4.20 21.61
CA SER A 36 3.46 -5.34 21.37
C SER A 36 4.87 -5.06 21.88
N LYS A 37 5.62 -6.14 22.14
CA LYS A 37 7.04 -6.05 22.56
C LYS A 37 7.95 -5.45 21.47
N LEU A 38 7.51 -5.46 20.23
CA LEU A 38 8.24 -4.90 19.08
C LEU A 38 7.90 -3.41 18.84
N GLY A 39 6.96 -2.84 19.58
CA GLY A 39 6.37 -1.54 19.32
C GLY A 39 4.95 -1.66 18.75
N ARG A 40 4.34 -0.55 18.36
CA ARG A 40 2.96 -0.52 17.83
C ARG A 40 2.89 -0.90 16.36
N ARG A 41 3.87 -0.47 15.56
CA ARG A 41 3.86 -0.51 14.09
C ARG A 41 4.74 -1.58 13.47
N ILE A 42 5.87 -1.90 14.11
CA ILE A 42 6.81 -2.92 13.60
C ILE A 42 6.14 -4.28 13.36
N PRO A 43 5.21 -4.78 14.18
CA PRO A 43 4.52 -6.04 13.92
C PRO A 43 3.76 -6.03 12.59
N TYR A 44 3.09 -4.92 12.26
CA TYR A 44 2.35 -4.80 11.00
C TYR A 44 3.26 -4.80 9.79
N ILE A 45 4.43 -4.17 9.87
CA ILE A 45 5.41 -4.20 8.80
C ILE A 45 5.99 -5.60 8.66
N ARG A 46 6.42 -6.22 9.77
CA ARG A 46 7.10 -7.52 9.77
C ARG A 46 6.20 -8.66 9.32
N TYR A 47 5.07 -8.84 9.95
CA TYR A 47 4.13 -9.92 9.63
C TYR A 47 3.30 -9.60 8.40
N GLY A 48 2.94 -8.33 8.23
CA GLY A 48 2.26 -7.84 7.03
C GLY A 48 3.08 -8.08 5.77
N ALA A 49 4.41 -7.89 5.81
CA ALA A 49 5.28 -8.16 4.67
C ALA A 49 5.18 -9.61 4.17
N LEU A 50 5.16 -10.58 5.10
CA LEU A 50 5.05 -11.99 4.73
C LEU A 50 3.70 -12.29 4.06
N LEU A 51 2.61 -11.80 4.66
CA LEU A 51 1.26 -11.99 4.11
C LEU A 51 1.09 -11.26 2.77
N TYR A 52 1.58 -10.02 2.68
CA TYR A 52 1.61 -9.25 1.44
C TYR A 52 2.34 -10.01 0.32
N GLY A 53 3.53 -10.55 0.61
CA GLY A 53 4.31 -11.30 -0.35
C GLY A 53 3.61 -12.59 -0.81
N VAL A 54 3.03 -13.34 0.12
CA VAL A 54 2.26 -14.54 -0.21
C VAL A 54 1.07 -14.21 -1.11
N ILE A 55 0.28 -13.19 -0.76
CA ILE A 55 -0.87 -12.78 -1.56
C ILE A 55 -0.43 -12.27 -2.93
N PHE A 56 0.63 -11.45 -3.01
CA PHE A 56 1.14 -10.97 -4.28
C PHE A 56 1.58 -12.13 -5.20
N ILE A 57 2.33 -13.09 -4.67
CA ILE A 57 2.78 -14.27 -5.41
C ILE A 57 1.59 -15.11 -5.87
N LEU A 58 0.63 -15.38 -4.96
CA LEU A 58 -0.57 -16.15 -5.29
C LEU A 58 -1.45 -15.44 -6.32
N SER A 59 -1.54 -14.12 -6.30
CA SER A 59 -2.30 -13.36 -7.29
C SER A 59 -1.80 -13.59 -8.71
N TRP A 60 -0.48 -13.70 -8.89
CA TRP A 60 0.12 -14.00 -10.19
C TRP A 60 0.14 -15.49 -10.52
N PHE A 61 0.42 -16.34 -9.54
CA PHE A 61 0.51 -17.79 -9.73
C PHE A 61 -0.87 -18.40 -10.06
N LEU A 62 -1.93 -17.96 -9.39
CA LEU A 62 -3.28 -18.47 -9.56
C LEU A 62 -4.06 -17.75 -10.67
N TRP A 63 -3.41 -16.83 -11.41
CA TRP A 63 -4.10 -16.12 -12.49
C TRP A 63 -4.57 -17.09 -13.56
N PRO A 64 -5.90 -17.17 -13.84
CA PRO A 64 -6.45 -18.17 -14.74
C PRO A 64 -6.27 -17.73 -16.20
N LEU A 65 -5.07 -17.93 -16.76
CA LEU A 65 -4.78 -17.66 -18.14
C LEU A 65 -5.73 -18.44 -19.04
N GLY A 66 -6.49 -17.74 -19.90
CA GLY A 66 -7.51 -18.35 -20.75
C GLY A 66 -8.79 -18.78 -20.02
N GLY A 67 -8.95 -18.39 -18.76
CA GLY A 67 -10.14 -18.64 -17.96
C GLY A 67 -11.37 -17.85 -18.41
N SER A 68 -12.55 -18.18 -17.85
CA SER A 68 -13.76 -17.42 -18.09
C SER A 68 -13.67 -16.00 -17.53
N GLN A 69 -14.40 -15.06 -18.11
CA GLN A 69 -14.45 -13.66 -17.65
C GLN A 69 -14.84 -13.55 -16.18
N THR A 70 -15.74 -14.42 -15.71
CA THR A 70 -16.13 -14.48 -14.30
C THR A 70 -14.96 -14.90 -13.40
N ALA A 71 -14.18 -15.91 -13.82
CA ALA A 71 -13.01 -16.35 -13.06
C ALA A 71 -11.94 -15.24 -12.97
N LEU A 72 -11.67 -14.55 -14.07
CA LEU A 72 -10.74 -13.42 -14.13
C LEU A 72 -11.23 -12.26 -13.24
N PHE A 73 -12.52 -11.93 -13.29
CA PHE A 73 -13.14 -10.89 -12.46
C PHE A 73 -12.99 -11.19 -10.96
N VAL A 74 -13.38 -12.41 -10.54
CA VAL A 74 -13.31 -12.82 -9.13
C VAL A 74 -11.86 -12.86 -8.67
N GLN A 75 -10.95 -13.41 -9.47
CA GLN A 75 -9.52 -13.46 -9.13
C GLN A 75 -8.94 -12.06 -8.95
N MET A 76 -9.23 -11.13 -9.87
CA MET A 76 -8.76 -9.75 -9.77
C MET A 76 -9.32 -9.06 -8.52
N LEU A 77 -10.61 -9.19 -8.26
CA LEU A 77 -11.26 -8.57 -7.11
C LEU A 77 -10.67 -9.09 -5.79
N VAL A 78 -10.61 -10.41 -5.62
CA VAL A 78 -10.08 -11.04 -4.40
C VAL A 78 -8.60 -10.69 -4.20
N SER A 79 -7.81 -10.74 -5.27
CA SER A 79 -6.39 -10.38 -5.23
C SER A 79 -6.19 -8.93 -4.79
N LEU A 80 -6.93 -7.97 -5.36
CA LEU A 80 -6.83 -6.55 -5.01
C LEU A 80 -7.23 -6.30 -3.55
N PHE A 81 -8.31 -6.94 -3.07
CA PHE A 81 -8.76 -6.79 -1.69
C PHE A 81 -7.70 -7.22 -0.68
N PHE A 82 -7.17 -8.43 -0.83
CA PHE A 82 -6.16 -8.94 0.09
C PHE A 82 -4.84 -8.19 -0.05
N PHE A 83 -4.42 -7.91 -1.28
CA PHE A 83 -3.20 -7.16 -1.56
C PHE A 83 -3.22 -5.79 -0.89
N ASP A 84 -4.30 -5.03 -1.10
CA ASP A 84 -4.48 -3.70 -0.51
C ASP A 84 -4.56 -3.74 1.01
N THR A 85 -5.26 -4.72 1.57
CA THR A 85 -5.37 -4.89 3.02
C THR A 85 -3.99 -5.01 3.69
N PHE A 86 -3.12 -5.87 3.17
CA PHE A 86 -1.78 -6.02 3.73
C PHE A 86 -0.84 -4.88 3.33
N TYR A 87 -0.99 -4.32 2.14
CA TYR A 87 -0.29 -3.12 1.73
C TYR A 87 -0.58 -1.96 2.68
N THR A 88 -1.85 -1.68 2.96
CA THR A 88 -2.27 -0.62 3.87
C THR A 88 -1.73 -0.82 5.29
N ALA A 89 -1.77 -2.05 5.81
CA ALA A 89 -1.18 -2.36 7.12
C ALA A 89 0.31 -2.01 7.19
N ILE A 90 1.06 -2.28 6.12
CA ILE A 90 2.48 -1.94 6.01
C ILE A 90 2.66 -0.44 5.80
N ALA A 91 1.95 0.14 4.83
CA ALA A 91 2.13 1.52 4.39
C ALA A 91 1.79 2.52 5.50
N THR A 92 0.64 2.39 6.16
CA THR A 92 0.25 3.25 7.28
C THR A 92 1.29 3.21 8.41
N SER A 93 1.83 2.02 8.70
CA SER A 93 2.88 1.85 9.69
C SER A 93 4.19 2.52 9.27
N LEU A 94 4.61 2.35 8.00
CA LEU A 94 5.83 2.97 7.45
C LEU A 94 5.73 4.50 7.32
N TYR A 95 4.53 5.04 7.06
CA TYR A 95 4.35 6.50 6.96
C TYR A 95 4.61 7.21 8.29
N VAL A 96 4.23 6.62 9.40
CA VAL A 96 4.35 7.24 10.72
C VAL A 96 5.67 6.90 11.40
N LEU A 97 6.30 5.77 11.07
CA LEU A 97 7.53 5.31 11.70
C LEU A 97 8.67 6.36 11.73
N PRO A 98 8.95 7.12 10.64
CA PRO A 98 9.99 8.17 10.66
C PRO A 98 9.75 9.26 11.71
N TYR A 99 8.49 9.58 12.00
CA TYR A 99 8.14 10.59 13.00
C TYR A 99 8.38 10.10 14.42
N THR A 100 8.25 8.80 14.66
CA THR A 100 8.50 8.19 15.97
C THR A 100 9.97 7.85 16.21
N MET A 101 10.76 7.69 15.15
CA MET A 101 12.19 7.38 15.22
C MET A 101 13.07 8.62 15.35
N ALA A 102 12.67 9.75 14.74
CA ALA A 102 13.47 10.97 14.71
C ALA A 102 13.17 11.87 15.91
N GLU A 103 14.16 12.05 16.80
CA GLU A 103 14.04 12.89 18.00
C GLU A 103 14.20 14.39 17.72
N SER A 104 14.89 14.75 16.64
CA SER A 104 15.16 16.13 16.28
C SER A 104 14.60 16.51 14.92
N ASN A 105 14.32 17.80 14.71
CA ASN A 105 13.86 18.30 13.42
C ASN A 105 14.91 18.07 12.32
N GLN A 106 16.21 18.14 12.67
CA GLN A 106 17.28 17.88 11.72
C GLN A 106 17.31 16.42 11.28
N ALA A 107 17.13 15.47 12.21
CA ALA A 107 17.03 14.05 11.88
C ALA A 107 15.80 13.76 11.00
N ARG A 108 14.66 14.39 11.28
CA ARG A 108 13.45 14.30 10.43
C ARG A 108 13.73 14.79 9.03
N SER A 109 14.33 15.98 8.89
CA SER A 109 14.68 16.52 7.57
C SER A 109 15.60 15.59 6.79
N GLY A 110 16.60 14.99 7.43
CA GLY A 110 17.48 14.00 6.82
C GLY A 110 16.73 12.77 6.30
N ILE A 111 15.83 12.21 7.09
CA ILE A 111 15.00 11.08 6.67
C ILE A 111 14.13 11.45 5.45
N PHE A 112 13.54 12.65 5.44
CA PHE A 112 12.71 13.09 4.32
C PHE A 112 13.51 13.29 3.03
N VAL A 113 14.72 13.81 3.09
CA VAL A 113 15.61 13.94 1.91
C VAL A 113 15.87 12.56 1.30
N TRP A 114 16.25 11.58 2.11
CA TRP A 114 16.46 10.21 1.64
C TRP A 114 15.18 9.59 1.09
N LYS A 115 14.04 9.83 1.75
CA LYS A 115 12.73 9.37 1.27
C LYS A 115 12.42 9.91 -0.13
N ILE A 116 12.64 11.21 -0.36
CA ILE A 116 12.45 11.83 -1.68
C ILE A 116 13.33 11.17 -2.73
N PHE A 117 14.63 11.00 -2.42
CA PHE A 117 15.58 10.36 -3.33
C PHE A 117 15.11 8.95 -3.75
N PHE A 118 14.75 8.09 -2.79
CA PHE A 118 14.25 6.75 -3.08
C PHE A 118 12.87 6.75 -3.75
N THR A 119 12.02 7.73 -3.47
CA THR A 119 10.74 7.89 -4.18
C THR A 119 10.96 8.20 -5.66
N LEU A 120 11.88 9.10 -5.99
CA LEU A 120 12.23 9.40 -7.38
C LEU A 120 12.80 8.17 -8.10
N LEU A 121 13.66 7.42 -7.42
CA LEU A 121 14.20 6.16 -7.96
C LEU A 121 13.08 5.13 -8.19
N SER A 122 12.13 5.03 -7.28
CA SER A 122 10.97 4.13 -7.41
C SER A 122 10.04 4.52 -8.55
N LEU A 123 9.88 5.81 -8.83
CA LEU A 123 9.11 6.29 -9.99
C LEU A 123 9.80 5.98 -11.32
N ALA A 124 11.12 5.99 -11.36
CA ALA A 124 11.89 5.66 -12.56
C ALA A 124 11.88 4.15 -12.87
N ALA A 125 11.82 3.30 -11.83
CA ALA A 125 11.90 1.86 -11.98
C ALA A 125 10.82 1.26 -12.92
N PRO A 126 9.52 1.57 -12.80
CA PRO A 126 8.50 1.08 -13.73
C PRO A 126 8.72 1.54 -15.16
N LEU A 127 9.21 2.77 -15.38
CA LEU A 127 9.46 3.30 -16.72
C LEU A 127 10.55 2.53 -17.47
N VAL A 128 11.54 2.01 -16.74
CA VAL A 128 12.62 1.20 -17.31
C VAL A 128 12.26 -0.28 -17.34
N LEU A 129 11.68 -0.81 -16.27
CA LEU A 129 11.43 -2.24 -16.13
C LEU A 129 10.21 -2.70 -16.93
N PHE A 130 9.14 -1.90 -16.99
CA PHE A 130 7.91 -2.33 -17.63
C PHE A 130 8.07 -2.62 -19.15
N PRO A 131 8.76 -1.81 -19.95
CA PRO A 131 9.04 -2.12 -21.34
C PRO A 131 9.88 -3.39 -21.54
N LEU A 132 10.77 -3.70 -20.58
CA LEU A 132 11.65 -4.89 -20.65
C LEU A 132 10.93 -6.18 -20.27
N VAL A 133 9.88 -6.07 -19.45
CA VAL A 133 9.16 -7.22 -18.89
C VAL A 133 7.85 -7.49 -19.62
N ARG A 134 7.30 -6.48 -20.29
CA ARG A 134 6.05 -6.56 -21.02
C ARG A 134 6.14 -7.65 -22.10
N PRO A 135 5.19 -8.60 -22.14
CA PRO A 135 5.16 -9.58 -23.24
C PRO A 135 4.80 -8.90 -24.55
N ASP A 136 5.47 -9.31 -25.64
CA ASP A 136 5.10 -8.90 -26.99
C ASP A 136 3.77 -9.52 -27.42
N VAL A 137 3.16 -8.93 -28.46
CA VAL A 137 1.89 -9.43 -28.99
C VAL A 137 2.10 -10.87 -29.53
N GLY A 138 1.42 -11.82 -28.86
CA GLY A 138 1.53 -13.25 -29.19
C GLY A 138 2.49 -14.04 -28.30
N GLU A 139 3.25 -13.40 -27.41
CA GLU A 139 4.05 -14.11 -26.43
C GLU A 139 3.22 -14.59 -25.22
N SER A 140 3.69 -15.68 -24.61
CA SER A 140 3.08 -16.19 -23.37
C SER A 140 3.29 -15.24 -22.20
N ALA A 141 2.21 -14.94 -21.46
CA ALA A 141 2.27 -14.18 -20.22
C ALA A 141 3.08 -14.85 -19.10
N SER A 142 3.54 -16.09 -19.30
CA SER A 142 4.29 -16.87 -18.32
C SER A 142 5.59 -16.21 -17.88
N ARG A 143 6.34 -15.61 -18.81
CA ARG A 143 7.57 -14.86 -18.49
C ARG A 143 7.27 -13.67 -17.59
N PHE A 144 6.24 -12.92 -17.91
CA PHE A 144 5.78 -11.79 -17.11
C PHE A 144 5.40 -12.23 -15.67
N GLN A 145 4.60 -13.30 -15.56
CA GLN A 145 4.23 -13.87 -14.26
C GLN A 145 5.44 -14.29 -13.44
N THR A 146 6.41 -14.96 -14.05
CA THR A 146 7.65 -15.40 -13.38
C THR A 146 8.42 -14.21 -12.81
N ILE A 147 8.55 -13.13 -13.59
CA ILE A 147 9.26 -11.93 -13.15
C ILE A 147 8.49 -11.24 -12.00
N MET A 148 7.17 -11.17 -12.08
CA MET A 148 6.33 -10.60 -10.99
C MET A 148 6.46 -11.42 -9.71
N ILE A 149 6.48 -12.74 -9.79
CA ILE A 149 6.71 -13.62 -8.63
C ILE A 149 8.09 -13.36 -8.01
N MET A 150 9.14 -13.29 -8.83
CA MET A 150 10.50 -12.99 -8.34
C MET A 150 10.57 -11.61 -7.65
N LEU A 151 9.96 -10.58 -8.24
CA LEU A 151 9.87 -9.26 -7.63
C LEU A 151 9.12 -9.31 -6.30
N GLY A 152 8.03 -10.07 -6.21
CA GLY A 152 7.27 -10.27 -4.98
C GLY A 152 8.13 -10.89 -3.88
N VAL A 153 8.91 -11.92 -4.19
CA VAL A 153 9.83 -12.56 -3.23
C VAL A 153 10.89 -11.56 -2.75
N VAL A 154 11.56 -10.87 -3.67
CA VAL A 154 12.61 -9.90 -3.33
C VAL A 154 12.05 -8.77 -2.45
N THR A 155 10.92 -8.18 -2.85
CA THR A 155 10.28 -7.09 -2.08
C THR A 155 9.88 -7.55 -0.68
N THR A 156 9.30 -8.73 -0.56
CA THR A 156 8.92 -9.33 0.73
C THR A 156 10.13 -9.47 1.65
N LEU A 157 11.22 -10.03 1.14
CA LEU A 157 12.45 -10.22 1.90
C LEU A 157 13.06 -8.89 2.33
N VAL A 158 13.12 -7.91 1.44
CA VAL A 158 13.63 -6.57 1.75
C VAL A 158 12.81 -5.91 2.87
N ILE A 159 11.47 -5.91 2.76
CA ILE A 159 10.60 -5.32 3.79
C ILE A 159 10.75 -6.09 5.11
N PHE A 160 10.71 -7.41 5.08
CA PHE A 160 10.84 -8.25 6.27
C PHE A 160 12.16 -8.03 7.01
N PHE A 161 13.28 -8.11 6.30
CA PHE A 161 14.61 -7.93 6.90
C PHE A 161 14.84 -6.49 7.36
N SER A 162 14.28 -5.48 6.69
CA SER A 162 14.39 -4.09 7.13
C SER A 162 13.85 -3.88 8.54
N THR A 163 12.84 -4.66 8.95
CA THR A 163 12.20 -4.54 10.28
C THR A 163 13.13 -4.86 11.46
N PHE A 164 14.25 -5.53 11.21
CA PHE A 164 15.23 -5.82 12.27
C PHE A 164 16.12 -4.61 12.60
N PHE A 165 16.17 -3.63 11.71
CA PHE A 165 16.93 -2.39 11.89
C PHE A 165 16.10 -1.27 12.53
N TYR A 166 14.77 -1.42 12.60
CA TYR A 166 13.88 -0.43 13.21
C TYR A 166 13.79 -0.65 14.71
N LYS A 167 13.85 0.46 15.47
CA LYS A 167 13.55 0.48 16.90
C LYS A 167 12.51 1.57 17.14
N GLU A 168 11.33 1.17 17.52
CA GLU A 168 10.28 2.09 17.94
C GLU A 168 10.45 2.36 19.43
N LYS A 169 10.64 3.64 19.81
CA LYS A 169 10.62 4.02 21.22
C LYS A 169 9.18 3.96 21.72
N TYR A 170 8.94 3.04 22.61
CA TYR A 170 7.65 2.90 23.27
C TYR A 170 7.46 4.05 24.24
N THR A 171 6.67 5.05 23.89
CA THR A 171 6.12 6.00 24.86
C THR A 171 4.90 5.35 25.50
N SER A 172 5.01 5.03 26.79
CA SER A 172 3.98 4.31 27.56
C SER A 172 2.69 5.13 27.77
N ASP A 173 2.70 6.39 27.42
CA ASP A 173 1.60 7.34 27.60
C ASP A 173 0.60 7.25 26.44
N ALA A 174 0.08 6.05 26.20
CA ALA A 174 -1.13 5.94 25.41
C ALA A 174 -2.28 6.37 26.33
N GLU A 175 -2.60 7.65 26.31
CA GLU A 175 -3.95 8.10 26.67
C GLU A 175 -4.94 7.17 25.98
N GLU A 176 -6.03 6.85 26.65
CA GLU A 176 -7.08 6.01 26.06
C GLU A 176 -7.56 6.67 24.77
N ALA A 177 -7.08 6.15 23.64
CA ALA A 177 -7.41 6.72 22.35
C ALA A 177 -8.93 6.64 22.15
N PRO A 178 -9.59 7.73 21.70
CA PRO A 178 -11.04 7.76 21.49
C PRO A 178 -11.50 6.67 20.55
N GLY A 179 -12.78 6.30 20.60
CA GLY A 179 -13.36 5.30 19.68
C GLY A 179 -13.19 5.70 18.21
N LEU A 180 -13.19 4.71 17.28
CA LEU A 180 -13.04 4.98 15.84
C LEU A 180 -14.04 6.03 15.36
N TRP A 181 -15.32 5.86 15.70
CA TRP A 181 -16.37 6.80 15.33
C TRP A 181 -16.19 8.19 15.93
N GLU A 182 -15.78 8.25 17.17
CA GLU A 182 -15.49 9.52 17.84
C GLU A 182 -14.31 10.24 17.18
N SER A 183 -13.25 9.51 16.85
CA SER A 183 -12.09 10.06 16.13
C SER A 183 -12.49 10.63 14.78
N ILE A 184 -13.31 9.91 14.01
CA ILE A 184 -13.84 10.38 12.71
C ILE A 184 -14.67 11.65 12.91
N CYS A 185 -15.58 11.67 13.88
CA CYS A 185 -16.40 12.85 14.16
C CYS A 185 -15.57 14.06 14.60
N GLN A 186 -14.51 13.85 15.37
CA GLN A 186 -13.58 14.93 15.77
C GLN A 186 -12.83 15.52 14.56
N CYS A 187 -12.39 14.67 13.60
CA CYS A 187 -11.77 15.14 12.37
C CYS A 187 -12.71 16.06 11.59
N PHE A 188 -13.97 15.67 11.41
CA PHE A 188 -14.96 16.49 10.68
C PHE A 188 -15.36 17.79 11.42
N LYS A 189 -15.15 17.86 12.73
CA LYS A 189 -15.33 19.11 13.49
C LYS A 189 -14.13 20.06 13.38
N ASN A 190 -12.98 19.57 12.97
CA ASN A 190 -11.76 20.36 12.88
C ASN A 190 -11.72 21.11 11.54
N ARG A 191 -11.91 22.44 11.57
CA ARG A 191 -11.90 23.29 10.38
C ARG A 191 -10.58 23.23 9.61
N ALA A 192 -9.45 23.17 10.30
CA ALA A 192 -8.14 23.09 9.66
C ALA A 192 -7.99 21.77 8.87
N PHE A 193 -8.49 20.68 9.43
CA PHE A 193 -8.51 19.37 8.76
C PHE A 193 -9.37 19.44 7.50
N LEU A 194 -10.58 20.00 7.56
CA LEU A 194 -11.47 20.10 6.40
C LEU A 194 -10.84 20.93 5.27
N VAL A 195 -10.20 22.06 5.60
CA VAL A 195 -9.50 22.88 4.59
C VAL A 195 -8.34 22.09 3.96
N TYR A 196 -7.56 21.37 4.77
CA TYR A 196 -6.49 20.52 4.27
C TYR A 196 -7.02 19.43 3.32
N GLU A 197 -8.13 18.78 3.66
CA GLU A 197 -8.74 17.74 2.82
C GLU A 197 -9.25 18.27 1.49
N VAL A 198 -9.86 19.46 1.46
CA VAL A 198 -10.29 20.12 0.22
C VAL A 198 -9.08 20.42 -0.67
N ILE A 199 -7.99 20.93 -0.10
CA ILE A 199 -6.76 21.21 -0.85
C ILE A 199 -6.18 19.89 -1.39
N SER A 200 -6.06 18.87 -0.57
CA SER A 200 -5.54 17.55 -0.94
C SER A 200 -6.36 16.92 -2.05
N PHE A 201 -7.69 16.93 -1.92
CA PHE A 201 -8.59 16.47 -2.97
C PHE A 201 -8.35 17.21 -4.29
N THR A 202 -8.26 18.54 -4.25
CA THR A 202 -8.05 19.34 -5.46
C THR A 202 -6.73 19.00 -6.15
N VAL A 203 -5.65 18.88 -5.38
CA VAL A 203 -4.32 18.52 -5.91
C VAL A 203 -4.33 17.13 -6.54
N ILE A 204 -4.87 16.14 -5.84
CA ILE A 204 -4.94 14.76 -6.34
C ILE A 204 -5.84 14.68 -7.58
N PHE A 205 -6.98 15.37 -7.57
CA PHE A 205 -7.91 15.41 -8.70
C PHE A 205 -7.25 15.97 -9.96
N VAL A 206 -6.57 17.12 -9.84
CA VAL A 206 -5.82 17.72 -10.97
C VAL A 206 -4.70 16.80 -11.45
N GLN A 207 -3.94 16.20 -10.52
CA GLN A 207 -2.88 15.26 -10.85
C GLN A 207 -3.42 14.03 -11.61
N THR A 208 -4.54 13.48 -11.16
CA THR A 208 -5.18 12.32 -11.79
C THR A 208 -5.61 12.63 -13.23
N ILE A 209 -6.25 13.80 -13.46
CA ILE A 209 -6.63 14.22 -14.81
C ILE A 209 -5.41 14.38 -15.71
N LEU A 210 -4.32 14.99 -15.22
CA LEU A 210 -3.12 15.21 -16.01
C LEU A 210 -2.35 13.93 -16.34
N MET A 211 -2.48 12.89 -15.50
CA MET A 211 -1.75 11.62 -15.68
C MET A 211 -2.55 10.57 -16.46
N GLN A 212 -3.87 10.68 -16.48
CA GLN A 212 -4.76 9.68 -17.11
C GLN A 212 -5.49 10.22 -18.34
N GLY A 213 -5.51 11.53 -18.56
CA GLY A 213 -6.05 12.19 -19.76
C GLY A 213 -5.00 12.35 -20.84
#